data_b072a4eab8f2d72369c0f127beb602ea
#
_entry.id   b072a4eab8f2d72369c0f127beb602ea
#
_cell.length_a   1.000
_cell.length_b   1.000
_cell.length_c   1.000
_cell.angle_alpha   90.00
_cell.angle_beta   90.00
_cell.angle_gamma   90.00
#
_symmetry.space_group_name_H-M   'P 1'
#
loop_
_entity.id
_entity.type
_entity.pdbx_description
1 polymer ?
#
loop_
_entity_poly.entity_id
_entity_poly.type
_entity_poly.pdbx_seq_one_letter_code
_entity_poly.pdbx_strand_id
1 'polypeptide(L)'
;MTSTTILVHTLQKLGAQVGWYIPNRFTEGYGPNELAFQNAYDEGVSLIITVDNGIQGHAEIKMAQDLGVDVIVTDHHEIGRTLPEAYAIVHPMHPEFDYPFKYLCGAGVAYKLAQALLENVPNYFKAYAAIGTIADLVSLTDENRSIVQHGLKVMNDSCPVPVKALLNQASYNDEITEETIGFIIGPRLNAVGRLEDASLAAELLMSDSEDEAEFLAEQVEHFNQERKDIVAQITEEALAMAENYVSQGHQFLLLAKEDWHEGVLGIVASKIVETYSCLLYTSPSPRDVE
;
A
#
# COMPACT_ATOMS: atom_id res chain seq x y z
N MET A 1 2.54 -2.23 2.97
CA MET A 1 4.00 -2.55 2.94
C MET A 1 4.82 -1.56 3.76
N THR A 2 5.02 -0.31 3.36
CA THR A 2 5.80 0.69 4.14
C THR A 2 5.28 0.89 5.56
N SER A 3 3.97 0.99 5.73
CA SER A 3 3.28 1.07 7.02
C SER A 3 3.57 -0.15 7.90
N THR A 4 3.48 -1.35 7.33
CA THR A 4 3.78 -2.62 8.01
C THR A 4 5.24 -2.66 8.46
N THR A 5 6.18 -2.32 7.58
CA THR A 5 7.61 -2.27 7.91
C THR A 5 7.90 -1.31 9.08
N ILE A 6 7.31 -0.11 9.07
CA ILE A 6 7.47 0.84 10.18
C ILE A 6 6.99 0.24 11.50
N LEU A 7 5.81 -0.39 11.55
CA LEU A 7 5.26 -0.94 12.79
C LEU A 7 5.97 -2.21 13.23
N VAL A 8 6.34 -3.12 12.31
CA VAL A 8 7.13 -4.31 12.64
C VAL A 8 8.44 -3.91 13.30
N HIS A 9 9.20 -3.01 12.70
CA HIS A 9 10.46 -2.54 13.28
C HIS A 9 10.24 -1.76 14.59
N THR A 10 9.14 -1.04 14.72
CA THR A 10 8.78 -0.35 15.99
C THR A 10 8.60 -1.36 17.12
N LEU A 11 7.79 -2.38 16.89
CA LEU A 11 7.46 -3.40 17.88
C LEU A 11 8.67 -4.29 18.22
N GLN A 12 9.49 -4.64 17.23
CA GLN A 12 10.75 -5.35 17.46
C GLN A 12 11.70 -4.55 18.35
N LYS A 13 11.81 -3.22 18.15
CA LYS A 13 12.63 -2.35 19.02
C LYS A 13 12.11 -2.25 20.44
N LEU A 14 10.83 -2.48 20.67
CA LEU A 14 10.22 -2.59 21.99
C LEU A 14 10.39 -3.99 22.61
N GLY A 15 11.00 -4.92 21.89
CA GLY A 15 11.25 -6.29 22.37
C GLY A 15 10.06 -7.24 22.18
N ALA A 16 9.06 -6.87 21.40
CA ALA A 16 7.94 -7.74 21.09
C ALA A 16 8.33 -8.85 20.13
N GLN A 17 7.71 -10.03 20.28
CA GLN A 17 7.73 -11.08 19.26
C GLN A 17 6.69 -10.74 18.21
N VAL A 18 7.12 -10.38 17.01
CA VAL A 18 6.26 -9.85 15.95
C VAL A 18 6.33 -10.75 14.73
N GLY A 19 5.18 -11.29 14.35
CA GLY A 19 4.90 -11.76 13.00
C GLY A 19 4.19 -10.69 12.19
N TRP A 20 4.12 -10.83 10.90
CA TRP A 20 3.36 -9.96 10.01
C TRP A 20 2.71 -10.77 8.90
N TYR A 21 1.63 -10.23 8.38
CA TYR A 21 0.85 -10.86 7.32
C TYR A 21 0.29 -9.80 6.38
N ILE A 22 0.33 -10.05 5.08
CA ILE A 22 -0.28 -9.20 4.06
C ILE A 22 -1.26 -10.06 3.27
N PRO A 23 -2.58 -9.78 3.32
CA PRO A 23 -3.56 -10.57 2.57
C PRO A 23 -3.32 -10.53 1.06
N ASN A 24 -3.49 -11.68 0.41
CA ASN A 24 -3.48 -11.74 -1.05
C ASN A 24 -4.81 -11.22 -1.59
N ARG A 25 -4.78 -10.10 -2.32
CA ARG A 25 -5.98 -9.41 -2.81
C ARG A 25 -6.85 -10.23 -3.75
N PHE A 26 -6.27 -11.23 -4.44
CA PHE A 26 -6.99 -12.06 -5.42
C PHE A 26 -7.72 -13.23 -4.78
N THR A 27 -7.19 -13.77 -3.70
CA THR A 27 -7.75 -14.97 -3.03
C THR A 27 -8.44 -14.65 -1.72
N GLU A 28 -8.08 -13.55 -1.05
CA GLU A 28 -8.55 -13.21 0.29
C GLU A 28 -9.28 -11.85 0.35
N GLY A 29 -9.22 -11.06 -0.72
CA GLY A 29 -9.82 -9.74 -0.77
C GLY A 29 -8.93 -8.65 -0.15
N TYR A 30 -9.51 -7.48 0.08
CA TYR A 30 -8.85 -6.32 0.65
C TYR A 30 -9.23 -6.15 2.13
N GLY A 31 -8.23 -5.97 2.99
CA GLY A 31 -8.44 -5.72 4.41
C GLY A 31 -8.38 -6.97 5.29
N PRO A 32 -8.91 -6.87 6.53
CA PRO A 32 -8.99 -8.01 7.43
C PRO A 32 -9.84 -9.15 6.85
N ASN A 33 -9.44 -10.39 7.10
CA ASN A 33 -10.27 -11.55 6.76
C ASN A 33 -10.30 -12.55 7.93
N GLU A 34 -11.42 -13.27 8.06
CA GLU A 34 -11.68 -14.19 9.16
C GLU A 34 -10.63 -15.30 9.24
N LEU A 35 -10.21 -15.84 8.09
CA LEU A 35 -9.24 -16.93 8.05
C LEU A 35 -7.87 -16.51 8.58
N ALA A 36 -7.39 -15.33 8.19
CA ALA A 36 -6.12 -14.80 8.68
C ALA A 36 -6.15 -14.56 10.19
N PHE A 37 -7.25 -14.05 10.71
CA PHE A 37 -7.41 -13.81 12.15
C PHE A 37 -7.55 -15.13 12.93
N GLN A 38 -8.24 -16.11 12.38
CA GLN A 38 -8.33 -17.45 12.97
C GLN A 38 -6.95 -18.12 13.01
N ASN A 39 -6.18 -18.06 11.93
CA ASN A 39 -4.83 -18.60 11.87
C ASN A 39 -3.92 -17.93 12.92
N ALA A 40 -4.00 -16.62 13.07
CA ALA A 40 -3.24 -15.90 14.09
C ALA A 40 -3.61 -16.38 15.52
N TYR A 41 -4.91 -16.59 15.80
CA TYR A 41 -5.35 -17.16 17.06
C TYR A 41 -4.78 -18.58 17.28
N ASP A 42 -4.85 -19.44 16.27
CA ASP A 42 -4.38 -20.83 16.36
C ASP A 42 -2.86 -20.90 16.57
N GLU A 43 -2.10 -19.91 16.09
CA GLU A 43 -0.66 -19.72 16.34
C GLU A 43 -0.36 -19.12 17.73
N GLY A 44 -1.38 -18.78 18.52
CA GLY A 44 -1.22 -18.22 19.86
C GLY A 44 -0.96 -16.73 19.90
N VAL A 45 -1.28 -16.00 18.86
CA VAL A 45 -1.22 -14.52 18.82
C VAL A 45 -2.24 -13.96 19.80
N SER A 46 -1.82 -13.05 20.68
CA SER A 46 -2.67 -12.39 21.69
C SER A 46 -3.08 -10.97 21.31
N LEU A 47 -2.38 -10.37 20.34
CA LEU A 47 -2.65 -9.02 19.84
C LEU A 47 -2.47 -8.95 18.34
N ILE A 48 -3.49 -8.50 17.64
CA ILE A 48 -3.43 -8.17 16.21
C ILE A 48 -3.44 -6.65 16.05
N ILE A 49 -2.54 -6.12 15.23
CA ILE A 49 -2.53 -4.70 14.85
C ILE A 49 -2.76 -4.62 13.35
N THR A 50 -3.93 -4.13 12.94
CA THR A 50 -4.16 -3.84 11.51
C THR A 50 -3.42 -2.56 11.11
N VAL A 51 -2.91 -2.53 9.90
CA VAL A 51 -2.07 -1.43 9.43
C VAL A 51 -2.51 -1.00 8.05
N ASP A 52 -2.93 0.26 7.93
CA ASP A 52 -3.41 0.82 6.65
C ASP A 52 -4.69 0.13 6.14
N ASN A 53 -5.45 -0.42 7.07
CA ASN A 53 -6.75 -1.03 6.87
C ASN A 53 -7.43 -1.32 8.23
N GLY A 54 -8.63 -1.90 8.18
CA GLY A 54 -9.32 -2.45 9.35
C GLY A 54 -10.44 -1.58 9.89
N ILE A 55 -10.56 -0.32 9.49
CA ILE A 55 -11.64 0.56 10.00
C ILE A 55 -13.04 0.08 9.60
N GLN A 56 -13.15 -0.73 8.55
CA GLN A 56 -14.41 -1.35 8.09
C GLN A 56 -14.52 -2.84 8.49
N GLY A 57 -13.50 -3.43 9.09
CA GLY A 57 -13.41 -4.85 9.47
C GLY A 57 -14.22 -5.22 10.72
N HIS A 58 -15.51 -4.87 10.76
CA HIS A 58 -16.36 -5.04 11.95
C HIS A 58 -16.52 -6.50 12.37
N ALA A 59 -16.79 -7.40 11.39
CA ALA A 59 -17.06 -8.81 11.67
C ALA A 59 -15.79 -9.54 12.12
N GLU A 60 -14.69 -9.32 11.41
CA GLU A 60 -13.40 -9.94 11.64
C GLU A 60 -12.81 -9.53 12.99
N ILE A 61 -12.88 -8.22 13.30
CA ILE A 61 -12.40 -7.67 14.57
C ILE A 61 -13.22 -8.24 15.72
N LYS A 62 -14.55 -8.28 15.56
CA LYS A 62 -15.41 -8.86 16.61
C LYS A 62 -15.11 -10.33 16.81
N MET A 63 -14.93 -11.11 15.74
CA MET A 63 -14.58 -12.52 15.83
C MET A 63 -13.27 -12.72 16.59
N ALA A 64 -12.22 -11.96 16.30
CA ALA A 64 -10.93 -12.05 17.00
C ALA A 64 -11.08 -11.75 18.49
N GLN A 65 -11.85 -10.71 18.85
CA GLN A 65 -12.10 -10.37 20.24
C GLN A 65 -12.95 -11.43 20.98
N ASP A 66 -13.94 -12.02 20.31
CA ASP A 66 -14.72 -13.13 20.87
C ASP A 66 -13.85 -14.37 21.14
N LEU A 67 -12.73 -14.54 20.41
CA LEU A 67 -11.69 -15.55 20.65
C LEU A 67 -10.67 -15.13 21.73
N GLY A 68 -10.75 -13.90 22.25
CA GLY A 68 -9.84 -13.37 23.28
C GLY A 68 -8.55 -12.78 22.72
N VAL A 69 -8.51 -12.45 21.43
CA VAL A 69 -7.39 -11.73 20.80
C VAL A 69 -7.72 -10.24 20.74
N ASP A 70 -6.89 -9.41 21.36
CA ASP A 70 -7.05 -7.96 21.28
C ASP A 70 -6.72 -7.47 19.85
N VAL A 71 -7.52 -6.50 19.37
CA VAL A 71 -7.29 -5.89 18.05
C VAL A 71 -7.10 -4.39 18.18
N ILE A 72 -5.98 -3.87 17.68
CA ILE A 72 -5.74 -2.44 17.50
C ILE A 72 -5.84 -2.12 16.02
N VAL A 73 -6.71 -1.19 15.67
CA VAL A 73 -6.84 -0.69 14.29
C VAL A 73 -5.94 0.53 14.10
N THR A 74 -5.05 0.50 13.09
CA THR A 74 -4.34 1.69 12.63
C THR A 74 -4.66 1.94 11.16
N ASP A 75 -5.43 2.99 10.89
CA ASP A 75 -6.00 3.22 9.56
C ASP A 75 -6.17 4.73 9.29
N HIS A 76 -6.46 5.06 8.03
CA HIS A 76 -6.73 6.43 7.58
C HIS A 76 -7.89 6.50 6.58
N HIS A 77 -8.42 5.35 6.18
CA HIS A 77 -9.53 5.27 5.22
C HIS A 77 -10.83 5.87 5.79
N GLU A 78 -11.80 6.08 4.94
CA GLU A 78 -13.07 6.67 5.33
C GLU A 78 -13.77 5.84 6.42
N ILE A 79 -14.16 6.52 7.49
CA ILE A 79 -14.90 5.91 8.60
C ILE A 79 -16.35 5.71 8.16
N GLY A 80 -16.86 4.49 8.30
CA GLY A 80 -18.24 4.16 8.02
C GLY A 80 -19.22 4.80 9.03
N ARG A 81 -20.44 4.26 9.10
CA ARG A 81 -21.47 4.77 10.03
C ARG A 81 -21.13 4.53 11.49
N THR A 82 -20.37 3.51 11.76
CA THR A 82 -19.94 3.09 13.11
C THR A 82 -18.47 2.73 13.09
N LEU A 83 -17.82 2.80 14.25
CA LEU A 83 -16.47 2.25 14.43
C LEU A 83 -16.56 0.76 14.76
N PRO A 84 -15.56 -0.06 14.34
CA PRO A 84 -15.48 -1.46 14.79
C PRO A 84 -15.23 -1.53 16.31
N GLU A 85 -15.67 -2.61 16.94
CA GLU A 85 -15.48 -2.87 18.37
C GLU A 85 -14.02 -3.34 18.63
N ALA A 86 -13.03 -2.55 18.26
CA ALA A 86 -11.62 -2.85 18.50
C ALA A 86 -11.20 -2.45 19.93
N TYR A 87 -10.11 -3.07 20.42
CA TYR A 87 -9.50 -2.68 21.70
C TYR A 87 -9.05 -1.21 21.69
N ALA A 88 -8.47 -0.76 20.58
CA ALA A 88 -8.13 0.64 20.33
C ALA A 88 -8.14 0.95 18.83
N ILE A 89 -8.39 2.22 18.49
CA ILE A 89 -8.38 2.71 17.10
C ILE A 89 -7.48 3.94 17.02
N VAL A 90 -6.44 3.85 16.22
CA VAL A 90 -5.52 4.96 15.90
C VAL A 90 -5.85 5.45 14.50
N HIS A 91 -6.56 6.58 14.42
CA HIS A 91 -7.09 7.10 13.16
C HIS A 91 -7.12 8.63 13.18
N PRO A 92 -6.59 9.34 12.16
CA PRO A 92 -6.53 10.81 12.17
C PRO A 92 -7.91 11.50 12.14
N MET A 93 -8.95 10.79 11.67
CA MET A 93 -10.33 11.28 11.63
C MET A 93 -11.22 10.66 12.73
N HIS A 94 -10.63 10.09 13.81
CA HIS A 94 -11.42 9.48 14.88
C HIS A 94 -12.41 10.51 15.47
N PRO A 95 -13.71 10.19 15.58
CA PRO A 95 -14.74 11.18 15.94
C PRO A 95 -14.63 11.71 17.37
N GLU A 96 -14.01 10.95 18.28
CA GLU A 96 -13.86 11.34 19.70
C GLU A 96 -12.57 12.12 19.97
N PHE A 97 -11.64 12.19 19.04
CA PHE A 97 -10.34 12.84 19.21
C PHE A 97 -10.10 13.87 18.13
N ASP A 98 -9.60 15.04 18.51
CA ASP A 98 -9.29 16.12 17.57
C ASP A 98 -7.81 16.11 17.20
N TYR A 99 -7.43 15.21 16.26
CA TYR A 99 -6.10 15.26 15.68
C TYR A 99 -6.04 16.40 14.64
N PRO A 100 -5.02 17.27 14.70
CA PRO A 100 -5.04 18.53 13.94
C PRO A 100 -4.94 18.34 12.41
N PHE A 101 -4.35 17.23 11.94
CA PHE A 101 -4.17 16.93 10.51
C PHE A 101 -4.81 15.60 10.11
N LYS A 102 -5.88 15.65 9.34
CA LYS A 102 -6.76 14.49 9.05
C LYS A 102 -6.38 13.69 7.82
N TYR A 103 -5.36 14.10 7.06
CA TYR A 103 -5.05 13.56 5.74
C TYR A 103 -3.74 12.74 5.72
N LEU A 104 -3.35 12.15 6.85
CA LEU A 104 -2.24 11.20 6.88
C LEU A 104 -2.62 9.95 6.08
N CYS A 105 -1.66 9.38 5.33
CA CYS A 105 -1.79 8.02 4.81
C CYS A 105 -1.47 6.98 5.90
N GLY A 106 -1.72 5.69 5.64
CA GLY A 106 -1.43 4.63 6.59
C GLY A 106 0.02 4.57 7.07
N ALA A 107 0.98 4.86 6.18
CA ALA A 107 2.40 4.96 6.57
C ALA A 107 2.69 6.18 7.47
N GLY A 108 1.97 7.28 7.25
CA GLY A 108 2.00 8.45 8.14
C GLY A 108 1.47 8.12 9.53
N VAL A 109 0.33 7.43 9.61
CA VAL A 109 -0.26 6.95 10.88
C VAL A 109 0.72 6.02 11.61
N ALA A 110 1.29 5.04 10.91
CA ALA A 110 2.28 4.12 11.46
C ALA A 110 3.53 4.87 11.98
N TYR A 111 3.99 5.87 11.25
CA TYR A 111 5.12 6.71 11.67
C TYR A 111 4.79 7.53 12.92
N LYS A 112 3.60 8.12 13.01
CA LYS A 112 3.15 8.85 14.21
C LYS A 112 3.03 7.94 15.43
N LEU A 113 2.52 6.72 15.23
CA LEU A 113 2.47 5.73 16.29
C LEU A 113 3.89 5.32 16.75
N ALA A 114 4.81 5.10 15.81
CA ALA A 114 6.21 4.86 16.14
C ALA A 114 6.85 6.00 16.95
N GLN A 115 6.52 7.25 16.62
CA GLN A 115 6.99 8.43 17.39
C GLN A 115 6.42 8.47 18.82
N ALA A 116 5.21 7.96 19.02
CA ALA A 116 4.61 7.89 20.35
C ALA A 116 5.18 6.76 21.21
N LEU A 117 5.62 5.67 20.58
CA LEU A 117 6.08 4.46 21.26
C LEU A 117 7.59 4.41 21.51
N LEU A 118 8.40 5.05 20.65
CA LEU A 118 9.86 5.01 20.71
C LEU A 118 10.44 6.33 21.21
N GLU A 119 11.37 6.28 22.17
CA GLU A 119 12.14 7.47 22.57
C GLU A 119 13.01 8.01 21.43
N ASN A 120 13.57 7.10 20.61
CA ASN A 120 14.42 7.42 19.46
C ASN A 120 13.92 6.70 18.22
N VAL A 121 13.27 7.43 17.34
CA VAL A 121 12.75 6.92 16.07
C VAL A 121 13.87 6.84 15.03
N PRO A 122 14.11 5.68 14.40
CA PRO A 122 15.12 5.57 13.34
C PRO A 122 14.84 6.51 12.17
N ASN A 123 15.90 7.12 11.63
CA ASN A 123 15.76 8.09 10.54
C ASN A 123 15.12 7.48 9.29
N TYR A 124 15.42 6.21 8.98
CA TYR A 124 14.86 5.55 7.80
C TYR A 124 13.32 5.39 7.83
N PHE A 125 12.68 5.47 9.01
CA PHE A 125 11.22 5.51 9.10
C PHE A 125 10.62 6.72 8.37
N LYS A 126 11.34 7.86 8.35
CA LYS A 126 10.93 9.05 7.57
C LYS A 126 10.94 8.76 6.07
N ALA A 127 11.93 7.99 5.60
CA ALA A 127 11.99 7.56 4.20
C ALA A 127 10.78 6.67 3.85
N TYR A 128 10.46 5.67 4.67
CA TYR A 128 9.31 4.79 4.43
C TYR A 128 7.97 5.52 4.55
N ALA A 129 7.84 6.44 5.52
CA ALA A 129 6.66 7.28 5.64
C ALA A 129 6.47 8.19 4.40
N ALA A 130 7.56 8.76 3.86
CA ALA A 130 7.52 9.57 2.65
C ALA A 130 7.14 8.74 1.41
N ILE A 131 7.71 7.54 1.27
CA ILE A 131 7.35 6.61 0.17
C ILE A 131 5.86 6.28 0.23
N GLY A 132 5.35 5.90 1.41
CA GLY A 132 3.92 5.61 1.57
C GLY A 132 3.04 6.83 1.30
N THR A 133 3.41 8.00 1.80
CA THR A 133 2.65 9.25 1.60
C THR A 133 2.52 9.63 0.13
N ILE A 134 3.59 9.49 -0.66
CA ILE A 134 3.57 9.80 -2.10
C ILE A 134 2.83 8.70 -2.88
N ALA A 135 3.09 7.42 -2.54
CA ALA A 135 2.48 6.29 -3.26
C ALA A 135 0.97 6.20 -3.05
N ASP A 136 0.45 6.67 -1.93
CA ASP A 136 -0.97 6.71 -1.60
C ASP A 136 -1.70 7.93 -2.19
N LEU A 137 -0.98 8.85 -2.83
CA LEU A 137 -1.52 10.03 -3.51
C LEU A 137 -2.29 10.99 -2.59
N VAL A 138 -2.03 10.98 -1.29
CA VAL A 138 -2.62 11.95 -0.36
C VAL A 138 -2.07 13.36 -0.58
N SER A 139 -2.84 14.37 -0.16
CA SER A 139 -2.45 15.77 -0.34
C SER A 139 -1.12 16.09 0.35
N LEU A 140 -0.14 16.62 -0.40
CA LEU A 140 1.19 17.00 0.09
C LEU A 140 1.16 18.41 0.74
N THR A 141 0.31 18.56 1.74
CA THR A 141 0.19 19.77 2.56
C THR A 141 0.54 19.46 4.01
N ASP A 142 0.82 20.49 4.79
CA ASP A 142 1.01 20.42 6.25
C ASP A 142 1.93 19.28 6.71
N GLU A 143 1.46 18.33 7.54
CA GLU A 143 2.28 17.22 8.05
C GLU A 143 2.79 16.31 6.94
N ASN A 144 1.97 15.98 5.93
CA ASN A 144 2.40 15.15 4.80
C ASN A 144 3.58 15.79 4.06
N ARG A 145 3.52 17.11 3.81
CA ARG A 145 4.63 17.83 3.20
C ARG A 145 5.90 17.75 4.05
N SER A 146 5.77 17.92 5.37
CA SER A 146 6.90 17.81 6.31
C SER A 146 7.49 16.40 6.31
N ILE A 147 6.65 15.35 6.35
CA ILE A 147 7.09 13.95 6.29
C ILE A 147 7.89 13.70 5.01
N VAL A 148 7.34 14.12 3.86
CA VAL A 148 7.98 13.93 2.55
C VAL A 148 9.31 14.66 2.46
N GLN A 149 9.39 15.94 2.84
CA GLN A 149 10.64 16.70 2.81
C GLN A 149 11.74 16.08 3.69
N HIS A 150 11.38 15.62 4.90
CA HIS A 150 12.34 14.96 5.78
C HIS A 150 12.74 13.56 5.27
N GLY A 151 11.80 12.83 4.70
CA GLY A 151 12.07 11.51 4.12
C GLY A 151 12.98 11.59 2.89
N LEU A 152 12.73 12.52 1.98
CA LEU A 152 13.61 12.81 0.82
C LEU A 152 15.02 13.18 1.27
N LYS A 153 15.12 14.04 2.29
CA LYS A 153 16.44 14.39 2.84
C LYS A 153 17.16 13.16 3.37
N VAL A 154 16.48 12.28 4.11
CA VAL A 154 17.10 11.04 4.62
C VAL A 154 17.54 10.14 3.46
N MET A 155 16.73 9.98 2.43
CA MET A 155 17.08 9.14 1.27
C MET A 155 18.28 9.69 0.49
N ASN A 156 18.42 11.01 0.37
CA ASN A 156 19.57 11.62 -0.31
C ASN A 156 20.84 11.64 0.56
N ASP A 157 20.72 11.80 1.89
CA ASP A 157 21.86 11.85 2.80
C ASP A 157 22.36 10.43 3.17
N SER A 158 21.46 9.48 3.37
CA SER A 158 21.74 8.12 3.82
C SER A 158 20.61 7.18 3.38
N CYS A 159 20.63 6.79 2.11
CA CYS A 159 19.59 5.96 1.50
C CYS A 159 19.47 4.61 2.23
N PRO A 160 18.25 4.21 2.67
CA PRO A 160 18.04 2.88 3.23
C PRO A 160 18.41 1.79 2.21
N VAL A 161 18.99 0.70 2.69
CA VAL A 161 19.48 -0.41 1.86
C VAL A 161 18.43 -0.90 0.85
N PRO A 162 17.18 -1.18 1.24
CA PRO A 162 16.15 -1.61 0.28
C PRO A 162 15.82 -0.57 -0.80
N VAL A 163 15.79 0.70 -0.43
CA VAL A 163 15.51 1.79 -1.38
C VAL A 163 16.65 1.92 -2.38
N LYS A 164 17.91 1.83 -1.90
CA LYS A 164 19.10 1.85 -2.74
C LYS A 164 19.09 0.68 -3.75
N ALA A 165 18.74 -0.53 -3.29
CA ALA A 165 18.63 -1.70 -4.16
C ALA A 165 17.58 -1.51 -5.27
N LEU A 166 16.40 -0.96 -4.95
CA LEU A 166 15.37 -0.61 -5.95
C LEU A 166 15.85 0.42 -6.97
N LEU A 167 16.60 1.44 -6.53
CA LEU A 167 17.16 2.46 -7.42
C LEU A 167 18.25 1.89 -8.32
N ASN A 168 19.09 0.97 -7.81
CA ASN A 168 20.08 0.24 -8.61
C ASN A 168 19.42 -0.56 -9.73
N GLN A 169 18.35 -1.32 -9.44
CA GLN A 169 17.58 -2.06 -10.44
C GLN A 169 16.96 -1.12 -11.49
N ALA A 170 16.61 0.08 -11.10
CA ALA A 170 16.11 1.12 -12.01
C ALA A 170 17.22 1.82 -12.79
N SER A 171 18.49 1.55 -12.54
CA SER A 171 19.65 2.31 -13.06
C SER A 171 19.53 3.82 -12.78
N TYR A 172 18.96 4.18 -11.63
CA TYR A 172 18.73 5.57 -11.22
C TYR A 172 19.83 6.03 -10.28
N ASN A 173 20.53 7.11 -10.65
CA ASN A 173 21.69 7.63 -9.90
C ASN A 173 21.59 9.14 -9.63
N ASP A 174 20.45 9.76 -9.93
CA ASP A 174 20.25 11.19 -9.70
C ASP A 174 19.70 11.46 -8.30
N GLU A 175 19.44 12.72 -7.98
CA GLU A 175 18.81 13.15 -6.72
C GLU A 175 17.40 12.55 -6.60
N ILE A 176 17.08 11.99 -5.43
CA ILE A 176 15.78 11.40 -5.14
C ILE A 176 14.78 12.53 -4.86
N THR A 177 13.73 12.58 -5.66
CA THR A 177 12.65 13.56 -5.59
C THR A 177 11.30 12.88 -5.35
N GLU A 178 10.23 13.65 -5.22
CA GLU A 178 8.86 13.14 -5.18
C GLU A 178 8.53 12.32 -6.43
N GLU A 179 9.01 12.75 -7.59
CA GLU A 179 8.82 12.03 -8.86
C GLU A 179 9.57 10.68 -8.85
N THR A 180 10.75 10.62 -8.27
CA THR A 180 11.49 9.35 -8.11
C THR A 180 10.68 8.36 -7.28
N ILE A 181 10.06 8.81 -6.20
CA ILE A 181 9.18 7.95 -5.39
C ILE A 181 7.94 7.56 -6.20
N GLY A 182 7.25 8.51 -6.81
CA GLY A 182 5.97 8.28 -7.50
C GLY A 182 6.09 7.43 -8.77
N PHE A 183 7.20 7.55 -9.52
CA PHE A 183 7.34 6.92 -10.83
C PHE A 183 8.40 5.81 -10.90
N ILE A 184 9.28 5.70 -9.90
CA ILE A 184 10.34 4.69 -9.89
C ILE A 184 10.15 3.72 -8.73
N ILE A 185 10.12 4.19 -7.47
CA ILE A 185 10.05 3.33 -6.28
C ILE A 185 8.64 2.76 -6.10
N GLY A 186 7.63 3.61 -6.04
CA GLY A 186 6.24 3.22 -5.78
C GLY A 186 5.69 2.19 -6.78
N PRO A 187 5.84 2.39 -8.11
CA PRO A 187 5.39 1.42 -9.10
C PRO A 187 6.02 0.02 -8.96
N ARG A 188 7.30 -0.07 -8.53
CA ARG A 188 8.00 -1.32 -8.28
C ARG A 188 7.42 -2.07 -7.10
N LEU A 189 7.31 -1.40 -5.96
CA LEU A 189 6.70 -1.98 -4.76
C LEU A 189 5.25 -2.42 -5.02
N ASN A 190 4.46 -1.60 -5.71
CA ASN A 190 3.07 -1.89 -6.02
C ASN A 190 2.89 -3.00 -7.06
N ALA A 191 3.88 -3.24 -7.94
CA ALA A 191 3.77 -4.24 -8.99
C ALA A 191 3.58 -5.65 -8.42
N VAL A 192 4.30 -5.98 -7.35
CA VAL A 192 4.21 -7.28 -6.69
C VAL A 192 2.78 -7.58 -6.26
N GLY A 193 2.16 -6.69 -5.46
CA GLY A 193 0.79 -6.87 -4.99
C GLY A 193 -0.30 -6.70 -6.06
N ARG A 194 0.06 -6.38 -7.31
CA ARG A 194 -0.86 -6.37 -8.45
C ARG A 194 -0.86 -7.66 -9.26
N LEU A 195 0.17 -8.47 -9.14
CA LEU A 195 0.34 -9.70 -9.91
C LEU A 195 0.42 -10.94 -9.02
N GLU A 196 0.97 -10.78 -7.81
CA GLU A 196 1.26 -11.86 -6.88
C GLU A 196 1.08 -11.43 -5.42
N ASP A 197 1.70 -12.15 -4.50
CA ASP A 197 1.71 -11.86 -3.07
C ASP A 197 2.60 -10.64 -2.74
N ALA A 198 2.03 -9.63 -2.13
CA ALA A 198 2.71 -8.40 -1.73
C ALA A 198 3.80 -8.60 -0.65
N SER A 199 3.91 -9.78 -0.07
CA SER A 199 4.89 -10.13 0.99
C SER A 199 6.32 -9.89 0.54
N LEU A 200 6.67 -10.23 -0.71
CA LEU A 200 8.00 -9.99 -1.28
C LEU A 200 8.46 -8.52 -1.15
N ALA A 201 7.57 -7.58 -1.41
CA ALA A 201 7.90 -6.16 -1.29
C ALA A 201 8.06 -5.71 0.18
N ALA A 202 7.34 -6.34 1.10
CA ALA A 202 7.52 -6.10 2.54
C ALA A 202 8.84 -6.72 3.05
N GLU A 203 9.17 -7.93 2.62
CA GLU A 203 10.46 -8.58 2.91
C GLU A 203 11.62 -7.71 2.45
N LEU A 204 11.57 -7.23 1.21
CA LEU A 204 12.57 -6.29 0.71
C LEU A 204 12.72 -5.08 1.64
N LEU A 205 11.63 -4.41 1.99
CA LEU A 205 11.68 -3.21 2.83
C LEU A 205 12.16 -3.48 4.26
N MET A 206 12.06 -4.72 4.74
CA MET A 206 12.52 -5.16 6.07
C MET A 206 13.97 -5.65 6.07
N SER A 207 14.58 -5.86 4.91
CA SER A 207 15.96 -6.37 4.83
C SER A 207 16.99 -5.31 5.23
N ASP A 208 17.91 -5.71 6.12
CA ASP A 208 19.08 -4.91 6.51
C ASP A 208 20.37 -5.34 5.77
N SER A 209 20.31 -6.42 5.00
CA SER A 209 21.42 -6.99 4.22
C SER A 209 21.45 -6.43 2.80
N GLU A 210 22.60 -5.91 2.35
CA GLU A 210 22.76 -5.45 0.97
C GLU A 210 22.54 -6.58 -0.05
N ASP A 211 23.11 -7.76 0.19
CA ASP A 211 22.99 -8.91 -0.72
C ASP A 211 21.54 -9.41 -0.82
N GLU A 212 20.84 -9.50 0.31
CA GLU A 212 19.43 -9.89 0.35
C GLU A 212 18.53 -8.85 -0.31
N ALA A 213 18.74 -7.57 -0.03
CA ALA A 213 17.97 -6.49 -0.64
C ALA A 213 18.16 -6.40 -2.15
N GLU A 214 19.38 -6.60 -2.66
CA GLU A 214 19.65 -6.68 -4.10
C GLU A 214 18.92 -7.86 -4.75
N PHE A 215 18.97 -9.05 -4.12
CA PHE A 215 18.25 -10.24 -4.61
C PHE A 215 16.73 -10.04 -4.63
N LEU A 216 16.16 -9.48 -3.56
CA LEU A 216 14.72 -9.21 -3.50
C LEU A 216 14.30 -8.09 -4.46
N ALA A 217 15.13 -7.06 -4.62
CA ALA A 217 14.87 -5.98 -5.57
C ALA A 217 14.88 -6.44 -7.03
N GLU A 218 15.73 -7.41 -7.38
CA GLU A 218 15.72 -8.04 -8.72
C GLU A 218 14.39 -8.74 -8.98
N GLN A 219 13.85 -9.48 -8.01
CA GLN A 219 12.55 -10.13 -8.13
C GLN A 219 11.41 -9.09 -8.26
N VAL A 220 11.45 -8.03 -7.45
CA VAL A 220 10.49 -6.91 -7.55
C VAL A 220 10.54 -6.25 -8.93
N GLU A 221 11.75 -6.06 -9.51
CA GLU A 221 11.87 -5.51 -10.86
C GLU A 221 11.32 -6.45 -11.93
N HIS A 222 11.47 -7.77 -11.76
CA HIS A 222 10.85 -8.75 -12.65
C HIS A 222 9.32 -8.57 -12.71
N PHE A 223 8.65 -8.52 -11.55
CA PHE A 223 7.20 -8.25 -11.48
C PHE A 223 6.82 -6.88 -12.04
N ASN A 224 7.66 -5.88 -11.82
CA ASN A 224 7.42 -4.55 -12.40
C ASN A 224 7.51 -4.55 -13.92
N GLN A 225 8.43 -5.31 -14.51
CA GLN A 225 8.52 -5.46 -15.96
C GLN A 225 7.33 -6.26 -16.52
N GLU A 226 6.97 -7.37 -15.89
CA GLU A 226 5.80 -8.15 -16.26
C GLU A 226 4.51 -7.31 -16.21
N ARG A 227 4.33 -6.53 -15.14
CA ARG A 227 3.21 -5.57 -15.06
C ARG A 227 3.20 -4.59 -16.23
N LYS A 228 4.36 -4.04 -16.61
CA LYS A 228 4.46 -3.10 -17.75
C LYS A 228 4.03 -3.76 -19.06
N ASP A 229 4.47 -4.99 -19.29
CA ASP A 229 4.17 -5.75 -20.50
C ASP A 229 2.67 -6.08 -20.60
N ILE A 230 2.07 -6.55 -19.50
CA ILE A 230 0.63 -6.80 -19.41
C ILE A 230 -0.17 -5.49 -19.62
N VAL A 231 0.23 -4.39 -18.98
CA VAL A 231 -0.42 -3.08 -19.17
C VAL A 231 -0.31 -2.60 -20.62
N ALA A 232 0.84 -2.80 -21.28
CA ALA A 232 1.02 -2.40 -22.66
C ALA A 232 0.09 -3.20 -23.59
N GLN A 233 0.06 -4.52 -23.45
CA GLN A 233 -0.80 -5.41 -24.23
C GLN A 233 -2.28 -5.05 -24.06
N ILE A 234 -2.77 -4.99 -22.81
CA ILE A 234 -4.19 -4.69 -22.55
C ILE A 234 -4.55 -3.27 -23.02
N THR A 235 -3.63 -2.30 -22.89
CA THR A 235 -3.86 -0.92 -23.38
C THR A 235 -4.06 -0.90 -24.89
N GLU A 236 -3.23 -1.61 -25.66
CA GLU A 236 -3.37 -1.71 -27.12
C GLU A 236 -4.74 -2.30 -27.52
N GLU A 237 -5.13 -3.41 -26.90
CA GLU A 237 -6.41 -4.04 -27.14
C GLU A 237 -7.59 -3.14 -26.77
N ALA A 238 -7.52 -2.50 -25.59
CA ALA A 238 -8.57 -1.61 -25.09
C ALA A 238 -8.71 -0.34 -25.94
N LEU A 239 -7.61 0.22 -26.45
CA LEU A 239 -7.63 1.36 -27.36
C LEU A 239 -8.33 1.00 -28.68
N ALA A 240 -8.03 -0.17 -29.24
CA ALA A 240 -8.69 -0.63 -30.48
C ALA A 240 -10.21 -0.82 -30.28
N MET A 241 -10.64 -1.35 -29.12
CA MET A 241 -12.05 -1.46 -28.79
C MET A 241 -12.68 -0.08 -28.58
N ALA A 242 -12.02 0.82 -27.86
CA ALA A 242 -12.51 2.17 -27.55
C ALA A 242 -12.69 3.00 -28.82
N GLU A 243 -11.78 2.96 -29.76
CA GLU A 243 -11.84 3.68 -31.05
C GLU A 243 -13.12 3.33 -31.81
N ASN A 244 -13.51 2.06 -31.82
CA ASN A 244 -14.74 1.63 -32.48
C ASN A 244 -16.00 2.25 -31.82
N TYR A 245 -16.07 2.28 -30.49
CA TYR A 245 -17.20 2.87 -29.78
C TYR A 245 -17.24 4.42 -29.90
N VAL A 246 -16.08 5.07 -29.77
CA VAL A 246 -15.97 6.54 -29.87
C VAL A 246 -16.33 7.00 -31.29
N SER A 247 -15.94 6.29 -32.34
CA SER A 247 -16.30 6.62 -33.71
C SER A 247 -17.81 6.55 -33.98
N GLN A 248 -18.55 5.78 -33.18
CA GLN A 248 -20.00 5.70 -33.21
C GLN A 248 -20.69 6.75 -32.32
N GLY A 249 -19.93 7.63 -31.67
CA GLY A 249 -20.43 8.73 -30.85
C GLY A 249 -20.75 8.36 -29.39
N HIS A 250 -20.29 7.20 -28.93
CA HIS A 250 -20.45 6.80 -27.53
C HIS A 250 -19.54 7.64 -26.62
N GLN A 251 -20.11 8.22 -25.56
CA GLN A 251 -19.38 8.97 -24.53
C GLN A 251 -19.12 8.14 -23.26
N PHE A 252 -19.79 7.04 -23.11
CA PHE A 252 -19.57 6.04 -22.07
C PHE A 252 -19.04 4.77 -22.72
N LEU A 253 -17.94 4.24 -22.18
CA LEU A 253 -17.31 3.02 -22.66
C LEU A 253 -17.39 1.94 -21.59
N LEU A 254 -17.81 0.77 -22.01
CA LEU A 254 -17.70 -0.47 -21.24
C LEU A 254 -16.78 -1.41 -22.03
N LEU A 255 -15.58 -1.64 -21.51
CA LEU A 255 -14.58 -2.48 -22.14
C LEU A 255 -14.31 -3.69 -21.24
N ALA A 256 -14.46 -4.89 -21.79
CA ALA A 256 -14.22 -6.14 -21.09
C ALA A 256 -13.62 -7.18 -22.03
N LYS A 257 -12.69 -7.98 -21.52
CA LYS A 257 -12.15 -9.15 -22.19
C LYS A 257 -11.74 -10.18 -21.15
N GLU A 258 -12.04 -11.43 -21.39
CA GLU A 258 -11.92 -12.53 -20.42
C GLU A 258 -10.49 -12.74 -19.91
N ASP A 259 -9.48 -12.52 -20.75
CA ASP A 259 -8.06 -12.72 -20.41
C ASP A 259 -7.37 -11.47 -19.79
N TRP A 260 -8.11 -10.39 -19.54
CA TRP A 260 -7.52 -9.21 -18.95
C TRP A 260 -7.26 -9.38 -17.46
N HIS A 261 -6.01 -9.12 -17.05
CA HIS A 261 -5.61 -9.26 -15.66
C HIS A 261 -6.17 -8.12 -14.79
N GLU A 262 -7.03 -8.45 -13.81
CA GLU A 262 -7.75 -7.50 -12.97
C GLU A 262 -6.84 -6.50 -12.23
N GLY A 263 -5.67 -6.94 -11.75
CA GLY A 263 -4.71 -6.12 -11.01
C GLY A 263 -4.18 -4.89 -11.75
N VAL A 264 -4.33 -4.83 -13.10
CA VAL A 264 -3.85 -3.72 -13.92
C VAL A 264 -4.94 -2.94 -14.64
N LEU A 265 -6.20 -3.38 -14.58
CA LEU A 265 -7.31 -2.73 -15.30
C LEU A 265 -7.47 -1.25 -14.98
N GLY A 266 -7.29 -0.86 -13.71
CA GLY A 266 -7.35 0.55 -13.31
C GLY A 266 -6.27 1.41 -13.97
N ILE A 267 -5.07 0.85 -14.24
CA ILE A 267 -3.99 1.56 -14.94
C ILE A 267 -4.37 1.76 -16.41
N VAL A 268 -4.90 0.73 -17.05
CA VAL A 268 -5.37 0.80 -18.43
C VAL A 268 -6.55 1.77 -18.56
N ALA A 269 -7.51 1.69 -17.64
CA ALA A 269 -8.66 2.58 -17.62
C ALA A 269 -8.25 4.06 -17.59
N SER A 270 -7.28 4.42 -16.76
CA SER A 270 -6.75 5.78 -16.69
C SER A 270 -6.20 6.24 -18.04
N LYS A 271 -5.43 5.39 -18.73
CA LYS A 271 -4.87 5.73 -20.05
C LYS A 271 -5.95 5.95 -21.12
N ILE A 272 -7.01 5.14 -21.10
CA ILE A 272 -8.14 5.31 -22.03
C ILE A 272 -8.87 6.62 -21.76
N VAL A 273 -9.14 6.93 -20.49
CA VAL A 273 -9.79 8.19 -20.08
C VAL A 273 -8.95 9.40 -20.49
N GLU A 274 -7.65 9.37 -20.30
CA GLU A 274 -6.73 10.41 -20.73
C GLU A 274 -6.75 10.62 -22.26
N THR A 275 -6.85 9.52 -23.03
CA THR A 275 -6.83 9.57 -24.48
C THR A 275 -8.12 10.10 -25.07
N TYR A 276 -9.27 9.68 -24.55
CA TYR A 276 -10.57 9.98 -25.15
C TYR A 276 -11.42 10.96 -24.34
N SER A 277 -11.00 11.38 -23.14
CA SER A 277 -11.77 12.24 -22.23
C SER A 277 -13.20 11.73 -22.01
N CYS A 278 -13.35 10.40 -21.89
CA CYS A 278 -14.65 9.70 -21.79
C CYS A 278 -14.88 9.17 -20.37
N LEU A 279 -16.14 8.82 -20.07
CA LEU A 279 -16.45 8.02 -18.89
C LEU A 279 -16.23 6.54 -19.22
N LEU A 280 -15.36 5.88 -18.49
CA LEU A 280 -14.98 4.49 -18.73
C LEU A 280 -15.30 3.61 -17.53
N TYR A 281 -15.87 2.44 -17.79
CA TYR A 281 -16.00 1.35 -16.85
C TYR A 281 -15.29 0.10 -17.39
N THR A 282 -14.48 -0.54 -16.55
CA THR A 282 -13.80 -1.80 -16.88
C THR A 282 -14.28 -2.90 -15.93
N SER A 283 -14.53 -4.09 -16.44
CA SER A 283 -14.97 -5.25 -15.64
C SER A 283 -13.98 -6.41 -15.84
N PRO A 284 -13.66 -7.17 -14.78
CA PRO A 284 -14.05 -6.91 -13.38
C PRO A 284 -13.29 -5.72 -12.78
N SER A 285 -13.98 -4.88 -12.03
CA SER A 285 -13.35 -3.86 -11.21
C SER A 285 -13.12 -4.42 -9.81
N PRO A 286 -11.97 -4.18 -9.17
CA PRO A 286 -11.76 -4.59 -7.78
C PRO A 286 -12.78 -4.02 -6.78
N ARG A 287 -13.51 -2.97 -7.19
CA ARG A 287 -14.59 -2.37 -6.40
C ARG A 287 -15.97 -3.01 -6.62
N ASP A 288 -16.08 -3.91 -7.58
CA ASP A 288 -17.37 -4.58 -7.90
C ASP A 288 -17.54 -5.89 -7.12
N VAL A 289 -16.61 -6.23 -6.25
CA VAL A 289 -16.60 -7.47 -5.44
C VAL A 289 -17.01 -7.19 -3.98
N GLU A 290 -17.46 -5.95 -3.69
CA GLU A 290 -18.04 -5.58 -2.39
C GLU A 290 -19.56 -5.83 -2.34
#